data_5d62e1ce6a565c31b7e88bcb66581109
#
_entry.id   5d62e1ce6a565c31b7e88bcb66581109
#
_cell.length_a   1.000
_cell.length_b   1.000
_cell.length_c   1.000
_cell.angle_alpha   90.00
_cell.angle_beta   90.00
_cell.angle_gamma   90.00
#
_symmetry.space_group_name_H-M   'P 1'
#
loop_
_entity.id
_entity.type
_entity.pdbx_description
1 polymer ?
#
loop_
_entity_poly.entity_id
_entity_poly.type
_entity_poly.pdbx_seq_one_letter_code
_entity_poly.pdbx_strand_id
1 'polypeptide(L)'
;MSTNIFLLALVFSPQILKKSYNLKFPKEFEILLLVFIIITLFLGQIKGIFAPILFGIGTGMIGLLILFILYSTNKIKKNYPLIVLFSFNFAVAFGVGLELIKYYLKIILNQDLGIGIYTYTMNNLTYVVIGAAIASGIGFLYLKTHFKIIDKVLRRFKSANKEIFRKNESPKEIMNLIKKGESQNLEFKSGLRINLHTDEFDKKIEHSNLKTICAFLNSDGGTLIIGVDNKGKIAGTEKDKFENSDRLQLHLSNLIKQKIGKENSHLISMELLKLKEKEIIRVECKKSKKPVFLKEEKEEEFYIRTGPSTSRIQGSELLEYVKRNFEKEN
;
A
#
# COMPACT_ATOMS: atom_id res chain seq x y z
N MET A 1 11.86 -35.46 14.65
CA MET A 1 11.54 -35.33 13.21
C MET A 1 10.56 -34.20 12.93
N SER A 2 9.48 -34.05 13.70
CA SER A 2 8.45 -32.97 13.52
C SER A 2 8.97 -31.54 13.67
N THR A 3 9.91 -31.29 14.58
CA THR A 3 10.50 -29.96 14.82
C THR A 3 11.29 -29.46 13.60
N ASN A 4 11.98 -30.35 12.90
CA ASN A 4 12.79 -29.99 11.73
C ASN A 4 11.93 -29.64 10.51
N ILE A 5 10.79 -30.29 10.33
CA ILE A 5 9.83 -30.00 9.24
C ILE A 5 9.20 -28.62 9.47
N PHE A 6 8.86 -28.32 10.73
CA PHE A 6 8.30 -27.00 11.07
C PHE A 6 9.32 -25.86 10.91
N LEU A 7 10.58 -26.09 11.28
CA LEU A 7 11.66 -25.13 11.05
C LEU A 7 11.89 -24.87 9.56
N LEU A 8 11.85 -25.92 8.73
CA LEU A 8 11.89 -25.80 7.28
C LEU A 8 10.73 -24.96 6.73
N ALA A 9 9.50 -25.22 7.19
CA ALA A 9 8.33 -24.42 6.79
C ALA A 9 8.48 -22.94 7.19
N LEU A 10 9.04 -22.65 8.36
CA LEU A 10 9.33 -21.28 8.83
C LEU A 10 10.39 -20.59 7.97
N VAL A 11 11.46 -21.30 7.55
CA VAL A 11 12.51 -20.76 6.67
C VAL A 11 11.93 -20.32 5.32
N PHE A 12 11.02 -21.12 4.77
CA PHE A 12 10.41 -20.83 3.47
C PHE A 12 9.20 -19.90 3.55
N SER A 13 8.66 -19.63 4.75
CA SER A 13 7.46 -18.78 4.92
C SER A 13 7.60 -17.38 4.33
N PRO A 14 8.73 -16.63 4.47
CA PRO A 14 8.88 -15.31 3.84
C PRO A 14 8.90 -15.39 2.31
N GLN A 15 9.46 -16.46 1.75
CA GLN A 15 9.53 -16.67 0.30
C GLN A 15 8.15 -17.00 -0.27
N ILE A 16 7.37 -17.83 0.45
CA ILE A 16 6.00 -18.19 0.09
C ILE A 16 5.11 -16.93 0.14
N LEU A 17 5.19 -16.13 1.21
CA LEU A 17 4.43 -14.90 1.35
C LEU A 17 4.83 -13.85 0.31
N LYS A 18 6.11 -13.75 -0.03
CA LYS A 18 6.60 -12.90 -1.10
C LYS A 18 6.02 -13.31 -2.46
N LYS A 19 5.98 -14.62 -2.75
CA LYS A 19 5.47 -15.15 -4.03
C LYS A 19 3.94 -15.06 -4.12
N SER A 20 3.21 -15.38 -3.04
CA SER A 20 1.74 -15.43 -3.04
C SER A 20 1.08 -14.05 -2.88
N TYR A 21 1.70 -13.14 -2.12
CA TYR A 21 1.09 -11.85 -1.77
C TYR A 21 1.95 -10.65 -2.18
N ASN A 22 3.03 -10.85 -2.94
CA ASN A 22 4.00 -9.81 -3.34
C ASN A 22 4.53 -8.96 -2.16
N LEU A 23 4.59 -9.57 -0.96
CA LEU A 23 4.99 -8.94 0.29
C LEU A 23 6.52 -8.94 0.39
N LYS A 24 7.12 -7.75 0.51
CA LYS A 24 8.57 -7.58 0.71
C LYS A 24 8.84 -7.33 2.19
N PHE A 25 9.40 -8.34 2.87
CA PHE A 25 9.77 -8.20 4.27
C PHE A 25 11.07 -7.40 4.44
N PRO A 26 11.21 -6.63 5.55
CA PRO A 26 12.46 -6.01 5.93
C PRO A 26 13.52 -7.08 6.23
N LYS A 27 14.79 -6.77 5.93
CA LYS A 27 15.92 -7.68 6.23
C LYS A 27 16.03 -7.99 7.73
N GLU A 28 15.61 -7.07 8.57
CA GLU A 28 15.58 -7.22 10.04
C GLU A 28 14.68 -8.38 10.47
N PHE A 29 13.56 -8.62 9.75
CA PHE A 29 12.68 -9.75 9.99
C PHE A 29 13.32 -11.08 9.58
N GLU A 30 14.00 -11.10 8.43
CA GLU A 30 14.73 -12.28 7.96
C GLU A 30 15.88 -12.64 8.93
N ILE A 31 16.60 -11.64 9.46
CA ILE A 31 17.66 -11.82 10.46
C ILE A 31 17.08 -12.40 11.76
N LEU A 32 15.96 -11.87 12.24
CA LEU A 32 15.31 -12.35 13.47
C LEU A 32 14.86 -13.81 13.33
N LEU A 33 14.32 -14.16 12.16
CA LEU A 33 13.94 -15.53 11.84
C LEU A 33 15.16 -16.46 11.77
N LEU A 34 16.26 -15.98 11.20
CA LEU A 34 17.53 -16.74 11.14
C LEU A 34 18.13 -16.95 12.53
N VAL A 35 18.11 -15.94 13.39
CA VAL A 35 18.53 -16.03 14.81
C VAL A 35 17.66 -17.05 15.55
N PHE A 36 16.34 -17.04 15.34
CA PHE A 36 15.43 -18.02 15.92
C PHE A 36 15.80 -19.44 15.51
N ILE A 37 16.11 -19.68 14.23
CA ILE A 37 16.52 -20.99 13.70
C ILE A 37 17.84 -21.43 14.35
N ILE A 38 18.83 -20.55 14.41
CA ILE A 38 20.14 -20.83 15.02
C ILE A 38 19.96 -21.22 16.49
N ILE A 39 19.20 -20.45 17.27
CA ILE A 39 18.90 -20.76 18.67
C ILE A 39 18.24 -22.13 18.79
N THR A 40 17.24 -22.43 17.92
CA THR A 40 16.52 -23.69 17.97
C THR A 40 17.40 -24.90 17.61
N LEU A 41 18.37 -24.73 16.70
CA LEU A 41 19.26 -25.80 16.26
C LEU A 41 20.44 -26.04 17.21
N PHE A 42 21.04 -24.97 17.76
CA PHE A 42 22.37 -25.05 18.38
C PHE A 42 22.38 -24.90 19.91
N LEU A 43 21.34 -24.38 20.56
CA LEU A 43 21.38 -24.09 22.00
C LEU A 43 21.01 -25.27 22.93
N GLY A 44 21.00 -26.53 22.45
CA GLY A 44 20.87 -27.71 23.31
C GLY A 44 19.68 -27.65 24.28
N GLN A 45 19.93 -27.80 25.60
CA GLN A 45 18.88 -27.76 26.63
C GLN A 45 18.23 -26.40 26.82
N ILE A 46 18.95 -25.31 26.56
CA ILE A 46 18.46 -23.92 26.70
C ILE A 46 17.38 -23.58 25.67
N LYS A 47 17.34 -24.30 24.54
CA LYS A 47 16.29 -24.12 23.49
C LYS A 47 14.86 -24.27 24.04
N GLY A 48 14.66 -25.13 25.06
CA GLY A 48 13.37 -25.37 25.67
C GLY A 48 12.71 -24.11 26.27
N ILE A 49 13.52 -23.13 26.69
CA ILE A 49 13.07 -21.86 27.26
C ILE A 49 13.06 -20.76 26.18
N PHE A 50 14.19 -20.58 25.50
CA PHE A 50 14.34 -19.46 24.56
C PHE A 50 13.53 -19.59 23.28
N ALA A 51 13.38 -20.79 22.73
CA ALA A 51 12.65 -20.96 21.48
C ALA A 51 11.16 -20.58 21.59
N PRO A 52 10.41 -20.99 22.63
CA PRO A 52 9.02 -20.55 22.79
C PRO A 52 8.89 -19.03 23.07
N ILE A 53 9.84 -18.44 23.84
CA ILE A 53 9.84 -17.00 24.11
C ILE A 53 10.03 -16.22 22.79
N LEU A 54 11.04 -16.60 21.98
CA LEU A 54 11.30 -15.96 20.69
C LEU A 54 10.14 -16.17 19.69
N PHE A 55 9.48 -17.34 19.75
CA PHE A 55 8.26 -17.58 18.98
C PHE A 55 7.13 -16.62 19.38
N GLY A 56 6.92 -16.43 20.69
CA GLY A 56 5.94 -15.45 21.21
C GLY A 56 6.26 -14.01 20.80
N ILE A 57 7.55 -13.62 20.85
CA ILE A 57 7.99 -12.30 20.37
C ILE A 57 7.74 -12.15 18.88
N GLY A 58 8.15 -13.11 18.05
CA GLY A 58 8.01 -13.07 16.61
C GLY A 58 6.55 -12.99 16.16
N THR A 59 5.68 -13.85 16.71
CA THR A 59 4.24 -13.85 16.40
C THR A 59 3.54 -12.59 16.91
N GLY A 60 3.94 -12.06 18.08
CA GLY A 60 3.46 -10.77 18.58
C GLY A 60 3.84 -9.60 17.67
N MET A 61 5.07 -9.59 17.14
CA MET A 61 5.51 -8.58 16.16
C MET A 61 4.72 -8.69 14.84
N ILE A 62 4.37 -9.91 14.40
CA ILE A 62 3.48 -10.10 13.24
C ILE A 62 2.11 -9.50 13.52
N GLY A 63 1.53 -9.74 14.69
CA GLY A 63 0.26 -9.14 15.11
C GLY A 63 0.30 -7.61 15.10
N LEU A 64 1.38 -7.00 15.61
CA LEU A 64 1.61 -5.55 15.53
C LEU A 64 1.70 -5.05 14.09
N LEU A 65 2.39 -5.79 13.21
CA LEU A 65 2.55 -5.42 11.80
C LEU A 65 1.20 -5.44 11.07
N ILE A 66 0.37 -6.47 11.30
CA ILE A 66 -0.98 -6.58 10.71
C ILE A 66 -1.81 -5.35 11.10
N LEU A 67 -1.84 -5.00 12.38
CA LEU A 67 -2.58 -3.82 12.83
C LEU A 67 -1.98 -2.51 12.32
N PHE A 68 -0.66 -2.44 12.19
CA PHE A 68 -0.01 -1.29 11.58
C PHE A 68 -0.45 -1.10 10.12
N ILE A 69 -0.57 -2.19 9.35
CA ILE A 69 -1.10 -2.16 7.98
C ILE A 69 -2.56 -1.67 7.98
N LEU A 70 -3.42 -2.29 8.79
CA LEU A 70 -4.84 -1.93 8.88
C LEU A 70 -5.05 -0.47 9.33
N TYR A 71 -4.22 0.01 10.24
CA TYR A 71 -4.21 1.38 10.69
C TYR A 71 -3.72 2.35 9.60
N SER A 72 -2.61 2.02 8.93
CA SER A 72 -2.02 2.87 7.89
C SER A 72 -2.89 2.98 6.64
N THR A 73 -3.79 2.01 6.42
CA THR A 73 -4.77 2.00 5.32
C THR A 73 -6.12 2.59 5.72
N ASN A 74 -6.22 3.23 6.89
CA ASN A 74 -7.44 3.84 7.45
C ASN A 74 -8.62 2.84 7.63
N LYS A 75 -8.36 1.54 7.62
CA LYS A 75 -9.42 0.53 7.85
C LYS A 75 -9.88 0.48 9.29
N ILE A 76 -9.03 0.87 10.24
CA ILE A 76 -9.36 0.96 11.67
C ILE A 76 -8.87 2.30 12.25
N LYS A 77 -9.60 2.80 13.27
CA LYS A 77 -9.19 3.99 14.02
C LYS A 77 -8.04 3.66 14.98
N LYS A 78 -7.17 4.64 15.22
CA LYS A 78 -6.03 4.50 16.13
C LYS A 78 -6.50 4.29 17.56
N ASN A 79 -6.24 3.11 18.08
CA ASN A 79 -6.56 2.74 19.47
C ASN A 79 -5.36 1.93 20.01
N TYR A 80 -4.54 2.55 20.84
CA TYR A 80 -3.33 1.93 21.39
C TYR A 80 -3.61 0.67 22.23
N PRO A 81 -4.53 0.67 23.19
CA PRO A 81 -4.89 -0.53 23.93
C PRO A 81 -5.32 -1.69 23.04
N LEU A 82 -6.11 -1.43 22.01
CA LEU A 82 -6.56 -2.46 21.08
C LEU A 82 -5.39 -3.07 20.30
N ILE A 83 -4.41 -2.25 19.89
CA ILE A 83 -3.23 -2.70 19.15
C ILE A 83 -2.39 -3.65 20.01
N VAL A 84 -2.18 -3.29 21.27
CA VAL A 84 -1.42 -4.10 22.23
C VAL A 84 -2.13 -5.41 22.54
N LEU A 85 -3.42 -5.34 22.83
CA LEU A 85 -4.26 -6.52 23.15
C LEU A 85 -4.33 -7.50 21.97
N PHE A 86 -4.52 -6.99 20.75
CA PHE A 86 -4.54 -7.83 19.56
C PHE A 86 -3.20 -8.53 19.33
N SER A 87 -2.09 -7.80 19.42
CA SER A 87 -0.76 -8.37 19.25
C SER A 87 -0.49 -9.48 20.27
N PHE A 88 -0.86 -9.26 21.52
CA PHE A 88 -0.73 -10.26 22.58
C PHE A 88 -1.58 -11.50 22.29
N ASN A 89 -2.89 -11.31 22.05
CA ASN A 89 -3.80 -12.41 21.78
C ASN A 89 -3.44 -13.18 20.51
N PHE A 90 -2.96 -12.49 19.47
CA PHE A 90 -2.49 -13.12 18.24
C PHE A 90 -1.32 -14.07 18.52
N ALA A 91 -0.34 -13.63 19.31
CA ALA A 91 0.81 -14.48 19.68
C ALA A 91 0.39 -15.69 20.51
N VAL A 92 -0.48 -15.50 21.49
CA VAL A 92 -0.98 -16.57 22.36
C VAL A 92 -1.79 -17.58 21.53
N ALA A 93 -2.69 -17.12 20.67
CA ALA A 93 -3.49 -17.99 19.81
C ALA A 93 -2.63 -18.85 18.88
N PHE A 94 -1.60 -18.26 18.28
CA PHE A 94 -0.64 -19.01 17.46
C PHE A 94 0.15 -20.02 18.29
N GLY A 95 0.56 -19.67 19.51
CA GLY A 95 1.24 -20.59 20.43
C GLY A 95 0.40 -21.79 20.80
N VAL A 96 -0.85 -21.55 21.19
CA VAL A 96 -1.83 -22.62 21.48
C VAL A 96 -2.07 -23.50 20.25
N GLY A 97 -2.30 -22.88 19.08
CA GLY A 97 -2.52 -23.61 17.83
C GLY A 97 -1.34 -24.52 17.48
N LEU A 98 -0.12 -24.05 17.69
CA LEU A 98 1.10 -24.81 17.43
C LEU A 98 1.26 -26.02 18.38
N GLU A 99 0.97 -25.84 19.66
CA GLU A 99 1.00 -26.95 20.63
C GLU A 99 -0.09 -28.00 20.33
N LEU A 100 -1.30 -27.56 19.92
CA LEU A 100 -2.36 -28.46 19.47
C LEU A 100 -1.92 -29.25 18.22
N ILE A 101 -1.34 -28.60 17.23
CA ILE A 101 -0.83 -29.28 16.03
C ILE A 101 0.23 -30.32 16.42
N LYS A 102 1.18 -29.98 17.28
CA LYS A 102 2.19 -30.93 17.75
C LYS A 102 1.57 -32.14 18.46
N TYR A 103 0.58 -31.89 19.30
CA TYR A 103 -0.14 -32.94 20.03
C TYR A 103 -0.84 -33.92 19.07
N TYR A 104 -1.66 -33.40 18.15
CA TYR A 104 -2.39 -34.25 17.19
C TYR A 104 -1.46 -34.96 16.19
N LEU A 105 -0.36 -34.32 15.77
CA LEU A 105 0.65 -34.95 14.92
C LEU A 105 1.28 -36.18 15.61
N LYS A 106 1.56 -36.11 16.92
CA LYS A 106 2.08 -37.24 17.67
C LYS A 106 1.08 -38.41 17.69
N ILE A 107 -0.21 -38.12 17.89
CA ILE A 107 -1.28 -39.10 17.87
C ILE A 107 -1.36 -39.78 16.48
N ILE A 108 -1.42 -38.99 15.40
CA ILE A 108 -1.54 -39.47 14.02
C ILE A 108 -0.33 -40.34 13.63
N LEU A 109 0.86 -39.98 14.09
CA LEU A 109 2.10 -40.70 13.81
C LEU A 109 2.35 -41.84 14.78
N ASN A 110 1.39 -42.19 15.64
CA ASN A 110 1.50 -43.22 16.68
C ASN A 110 2.77 -43.08 17.52
N GLN A 111 3.18 -41.85 17.82
CA GLN A 111 4.34 -41.57 18.70
C GLN A 111 3.91 -41.56 20.16
N ASP A 112 4.74 -42.13 21.03
CA ASP A 112 4.52 -42.09 22.47
C ASP A 112 4.39 -40.61 22.95
N LEU A 113 3.32 -40.34 23.66
CA LEU A 113 3.09 -39.02 24.24
C LEU A 113 4.02 -38.71 25.42
N GLY A 114 4.57 -39.76 26.03
CA GLY A 114 5.51 -39.66 27.15
C GLY A 114 4.90 -39.12 28.45
N ILE A 115 5.46 -39.57 29.57
CA ILE A 115 5.13 -39.04 30.89
C ILE A 115 5.65 -37.61 30.98
N GLY A 116 4.78 -36.64 31.27
CA GLY A 116 5.17 -35.20 31.39
C GLY A 116 4.90 -34.35 30.16
N ILE A 117 4.23 -34.85 29.13
CA ILE A 117 3.86 -34.06 27.96
C ILE A 117 3.05 -32.79 28.34
N TYR A 118 2.14 -32.93 29.32
CA TYR A 118 1.35 -31.81 29.80
C TYR A 118 2.19 -30.71 30.45
N THR A 119 3.16 -31.07 31.28
CA THR A 119 4.09 -30.14 31.92
C THR A 119 4.95 -29.44 30.89
N TYR A 120 5.43 -30.19 29.88
CA TYR A 120 6.23 -29.62 28.78
C TYR A 120 5.38 -28.63 27.94
N THR A 121 4.15 -28.99 27.60
CA THR A 121 3.24 -28.13 26.85
C THR A 121 2.88 -26.87 27.64
N MET A 122 2.58 -26.99 28.93
CA MET A 122 2.29 -25.83 29.78
C MET A 122 3.49 -24.89 29.93
N ASN A 123 4.68 -25.44 30.09
CA ASN A 123 5.91 -24.63 30.13
C ASN A 123 6.14 -23.89 28.81
N ASN A 124 5.94 -24.55 27.65
CA ASN A 124 6.07 -23.92 26.36
C ASN A 124 5.05 -22.79 26.18
N LEU A 125 3.80 -23.01 26.54
CA LEU A 125 2.75 -21.98 26.48
C LEU A 125 3.07 -20.81 27.40
N THR A 126 3.58 -21.07 28.61
CA THR A 126 4.02 -20.02 29.55
C THR A 126 5.10 -19.16 28.93
N TYR A 127 6.11 -19.78 28.32
CA TYR A 127 7.20 -19.05 27.66
C TYR A 127 6.71 -18.26 26.42
N VAL A 128 5.76 -18.80 25.67
CA VAL A 128 5.12 -18.05 24.56
C VAL A 128 4.38 -16.84 25.08
N VAL A 129 3.65 -16.97 26.19
CA VAL A 129 2.93 -15.85 26.85
C VAL A 129 3.91 -14.76 27.30
N ILE A 130 5.04 -15.15 27.88
CA ILE A 130 6.11 -14.20 28.26
C ILE A 130 6.62 -13.47 27.03
N GLY A 131 6.93 -14.19 25.94
CA GLY A 131 7.36 -13.60 24.68
C GLY A 131 6.33 -12.65 24.08
N ALA A 132 5.06 -13.04 24.11
CA ALA A 132 3.92 -12.21 23.66
C ALA A 132 3.81 -10.91 24.49
N ALA A 133 3.97 -11.00 25.81
CA ALA A 133 3.95 -9.83 26.70
C ALA A 133 5.13 -8.87 26.40
N ILE A 134 6.33 -9.40 26.15
CA ILE A 134 7.50 -8.60 25.75
C ILE A 134 7.22 -7.87 24.44
N ALA A 135 6.74 -8.56 23.40
CA ALA A 135 6.45 -7.95 22.11
C ALA A 135 5.37 -6.86 22.22
N SER A 136 4.29 -7.14 22.96
CA SER A 136 3.19 -6.20 23.19
C SER A 136 3.65 -4.98 23.99
N GLY A 137 4.52 -5.18 25.00
CA GLY A 137 5.14 -4.11 25.78
C GLY A 137 6.04 -3.21 24.93
N ILE A 138 6.88 -3.79 24.07
CA ILE A 138 7.72 -3.05 23.12
C ILE A 138 6.82 -2.28 22.14
N GLY A 139 5.75 -2.89 21.63
CA GLY A 139 4.76 -2.24 20.77
C GLY A 139 4.09 -1.04 21.45
N PHE A 140 3.68 -1.18 22.71
CA PHE A 140 3.11 -0.09 23.50
C PHE A 140 4.08 1.07 23.68
N LEU A 141 5.31 0.76 24.11
CA LEU A 141 6.36 1.76 24.28
C LEU A 141 6.67 2.48 22.96
N TYR A 142 6.74 1.74 21.84
CA TYR A 142 6.93 2.33 20.53
C TYR A 142 5.82 3.33 20.18
N LEU A 143 4.57 2.95 20.39
CA LEU A 143 3.41 3.82 20.09
C LEU A 143 3.43 5.10 20.94
N LYS A 144 3.98 5.05 22.17
CA LYS A 144 4.08 6.20 23.07
C LYS A 144 5.31 7.08 22.78
N THR A 145 6.45 6.49 22.44
CA THR A 145 7.75 7.18 22.41
C THR A 145 8.40 7.31 21.04
N HIS A 146 7.83 6.66 20.00
CA HIS A 146 8.34 6.67 18.61
C HIS A 146 9.84 6.34 18.51
N PHE A 147 10.23 5.13 18.88
CA PHE A 147 11.63 4.69 18.75
C PHE A 147 12.13 4.82 17.30
N LYS A 148 13.18 5.60 17.08
CA LYS A 148 13.78 5.89 15.76
C LYS A 148 14.14 4.65 14.95
N ILE A 149 14.56 3.56 15.64
CA ILE A 149 14.94 2.29 14.99
C ILE A 149 13.72 1.63 14.36
N ILE A 150 12.62 1.50 15.13
CA ILE A 150 11.37 0.88 14.65
C ILE A 150 10.75 1.75 13.56
N ASP A 151 10.76 3.08 13.69
CA ASP A 151 10.34 4.00 12.62
C ASP A 151 11.11 3.80 11.32
N LYS A 152 12.43 3.54 11.42
CA LYS A 152 13.26 3.26 10.24
C LYS A 152 12.86 1.95 9.55
N VAL A 153 12.62 0.90 10.33
CA VAL A 153 12.15 -0.42 9.80
C VAL A 153 10.77 -0.28 9.16
N LEU A 154 9.83 0.38 9.83
CA LEU A 154 8.47 0.60 9.31
C LEU A 154 8.46 1.47 8.06
N ARG A 155 9.28 2.52 7.99
CA ARG A 155 9.43 3.33 6.76
C ARG A 155 9.97 2.50 5.60
N ARG A 156 10.96 1.63 5.85
CA ARG A 156 11.49 0.71 4.82
C ARG A 156 10.42 -0.29 4.36
N PHE A 157 9.70 -0.89 5.31
CA PHE A 157 8.61 -1.81 5.00
C PHE A 157 7.51 -1.12 4.16
N LYS A 158 7.09 0.08 4.56
CA LYS A 158 6.12 0.90 3.83
C LYS A 158 6.61 1.28 2.43
N SER A 159 7.88 1.67 2.30
CA SER A 159 8.45 2.03 0.99
C SER A 159 8.61 0.82 0.06
N ALA A 160 8.86 -0.36 0.61
CA ALA A 160 8.98 -1.60 -0.15
C ALA A 160 7.63 -2.17 -0.60
N ASN A 161 6.55 -1.87 0.13
CA ASN A 161 5.20 -2.38 -0.10
C ASN A 161 4.20 -1.24 -0.37
N LYS A 162 4.57 -0.31 -1.25
CA LYS A 162 3.76 0.90 -1.54
C LYS A 162 2.33 0.59 -1.95
N GLU A 163 2.09 -0.54 -2.60
CA GLU A 163 0.76 -0.96 -3.05
C GLU A 163 -0.18 -1.27 -1.88
N ILE A 164 0.33 -1.93 -0.82
CA ILE A 164 -0.44 -2.25 0.39
C ILE A 164 -0.79 -0.98 1.16
N PHE A 165 0.14 -0.01 1.19
CA PHE A 165 0.00 1.26 1.89
C PHE A 165 -0.54 2.37 0.98
N ARG A 166 -1.00 2.05 -0.23
CA ARG A 166 -1.71 2.99 -1.06
C ARG A 166 -2.92 3.48 -0.25
N LYS A 167 -2.85 4.73 0.16
CA LYS A 167 -3.91 5.36 0.91
C LYS A 167 -5.17 5.35 0.03
N ASN A 168 -6.12 4.50 0.33
CA ASN A 168 -7.49 4.80 -0.05
C ASN A 168 -7.85 6.03 0.79
N GLU A 169 -7.68 7.22 0.23
CA GLU A 169 -8.05 8.44 0.93
C GLU A 169 -9.51 8.33 1.32
N SER A 170 -9.80 8.59 2.59
CA SER A 170 -11.18 8.52 3.06
C SER A 170 -12.01 9.56 2.29
N PRO A 171 -13.31 9.34 2.10
CA PRO A 171 -14.19 10.35 1.50
C PRO A 171 -14.05 11.73 2.12
N LYS A 172 -13.68 11.81 3.41
CA LYS A 172 -13.41 13.08 4.12
C LYS A 172 -12.12 13.77 3.64
N GLU A 173 -11.06 12.99 3.35
CA GLU A 173 -9.80 13.56 2.86
C GLU A 173 -9.97 14.11 1.44
N ILE A 174 -10.69 13.40 0.58
CA ILE A 174 -11.04 13.89 -0.77
C ILE A 174 -11.92 15.13 -0.69
N MET A 175 -12.92 15.16 0.19
CA MET A 175 -13.74 16.35 0.40
C MET A 175 -12.90 17.55 0.87
N ASN A 176 -11.91 17.33 1.73
CA ASN A 176 -10.99 18.39 2.16
C ASN A 176 -10.06 18.83 1.02
N LEU A 177 -9.65 17.91 0.15
CA LEU A 177 -8.88 18.25 -1.04
C LEU A 177 -9.69 19.13 -1.99
N ILE A 178 -10.95 18.76 -2.26
CA ILE A 178 -11.87 19.55 -3.10
C ILE A 178 -12.11 20.96 -2.50
N LYS A 179 -12.26 21.06 -1.19
CA LYS A 179 -12.44 22.37 -0.53
C LYS A 179 -11.25 23.31 -0.66
N LYS A 180 -10.03 22.80 -0.86
CA LYS A 180 -8.83 23.62 -1.08
C LYS A 180 -8.83 24.34 -2.44
N GLY A 181 -9.63 23.86 -3.39
CA GLY A 181 -9.69 24.37 -4.75
C GLY A 181 -8.54 23.90 -5.64
N GLU A 182 -8.58 24.30 -6.90
CA GLU A 182 -7.56 24.00 -7.89
C GLU A 182 -6.22 24.68 -7.56
N SER A 183 -5.13 24.04 -7.94
CA SER A 183 -3.77 24.50 -7.67
C SER A 183 -2.79 23.96 -8.73
N GLN A 184 -1.50 24.24 -8.56
CA GLN A 184 -0.47 23.69 -9.44
C GLN A 184 -0.56 22.15 -9.54
N ASN A 185 -0.91 21.46 -8.45
CA ASN A 185 -0.91 20.01 -8.36
C ASN A 185 -2.32 19.40 -8.21
N LEU A 186 -3.38 20.21 -8.39
CA LEU A 186 -4.77 19.75 -8.28
C LEU A 186 -5.63 20.44 -9.33
N GLU A 187 -6.37 19.63 -10.08
CA GLU A 187 -7.30 20.10 -11.12
C GLU A 187 -8.62 19.36 -11.02
N PHE A 188 -9.73 20.04 -11.34
CA PHE A 188 -11.06 19.47 -11.39
C PHE A 188 -11.58 19.45 -12.82
N LYS A 189 -12.32 18.42 -13.15
CA LYS A 189 -13.09 18.30 -14.41
C LYS A 189 -14.47 17.76 -14.09
N SER A 190 -15.49 18.42 -14.61
CA SER A 190 -16.88 18.06 -14.33
C SER A 190 -17.32 16.76 -14.97
N GLY A 191 -16.63 16.24 -15.98
CA GLY A 191 -16.89 14.97 -16.66
C GLY A 191 -15.70 14.52 -17.50
N LEU A 192 -15.79 13.30 -18.04
CA LEU A 192 -14.77 12.71 -18.88
C LEU A 192 -14.98 13.02 -20.37
N ARG A 193 -16.21 12.95 -20.85
CA ARG A 193 -16.51 13.03 -22.30
C ARG A 193 -17.78 13.80 -22.66
N ILE A 194 -18.70 14.01 -21.72
CA ILE A 194 -19.98 14.69 -22.02
C ILE A 194 -19.89 16.16 -21.64
N ASN A 195 -20.32 17.02 -22.57
CA ASN A 195 -20.51 18.43 -22.30
C ASN A 195 -21.78 18.63 -21.46
N LEU A 196 -21.63 19.07 -20.21
CA LEU A 196 -22.74 19.23 -19.27
C LEU A 196 -23.78 20.29 -19.69
N HIS A 197 -23.46 21.16 -20.64
CA HIS A 197 -24.37 22.18 -21.14
C HIS A 197 -25.22 21.66 -22.29
N THR A 198 -24.62 20.88 -23.21
CA THR A 198 -25.32 20.33 -24.38
C THR A 198 -25.83 18.91 -24.19
N ASP A 199 -25.35 18.24 -23.13
CA ASP A 199 -25.57 16.81 -22.84
C ASP A 199 -25.10 15.87 -23.96
N GLU A 200 -24.16 16.33 -24.80
CA GLU A 200 -23.62 15.62 -25.95
C GLU A 200 -22.14 15.23 -25.73
N PHE A 201 -21.73 14.20 -26.49
CA PHE A 201 -20.31 13.80 -26.53
C PHE A 201 -19.46 14.89 -27.18
N ASP A 202 -18.38 15.30 -26.51
CA ASP A 202 -17.43 16.28 -26.98
C ASP A 202 -15.98 15.81 -26.77
N LYS A 203 -15.30 15.49 -27.89
CA LYS A 203 -13.88 15.10 -27.88
C LYS A 203 -12.96 16.12 -27.21
N LYS A 204 -13.34 17.41 -27.17
CA LYS A 204 -12.56 18.45 -26.50
C LYS A 204 -12.49 18.26 -24.99
N ILE A 205 -13.50 17.60 -24.39
CA ILE A 205 -13.50 17.30 -22.96
C ILE A 205 -12.52 16.17 -22.67
N GLU A 206 -12.51 15.09 -23.46
CA GLU A 206 -11.51 14.05 -23.35
C GLU A 206 -10.09 14.60 -23.52
N HIS A 207 -9.88 15.42 -24.56
CA HIS A 207 -8.61 16.11 -24.79
C HIS A 207 -8.20 16.98 -23.58
N SER A 208 -9.16 17.72 -23.00
CA SER A 208 -8.92 18.56 -21.82
C SER A 208 -8.46 17.75 -20.58
N ASN A 209 -8.98 16.55 -20.38
CA ASN A 209 -8.52 15.64 -19.33
C ASN A 209 -7.11 15.13 -19.63
N LEU A 210 -6.85 14.70 -20.86
CA LEU A 210 -5.55 14.13 -21.25
C LEU A 210 -4.42 15.18 -21.22
N LYS A 211 -4.69 16.43 -21.68
CA LYS A 211 -3.67 17.51 -21.59
C LYS A 211 -3.29 17.81 -20.14
N THR A 212 -4.26 17.77 -19.21
CA THR A 212 -3.99 17.95 -17.78
C THR A 212 -3.11 16.82 -17.22
N ILE A 213 -3.41 15.58 -17.57
CA ILE A 213 -2.58 14.42 -17.19
C ILE A 213 -1.17 14.58 -17.74
N CYS A 214 -1.02 14.93 -19.04
CA CYS A 214 0.26 15.16 -19.67
C CYS A 214 1.04 16.25 -18.96
N ALA A 215 0.40 17.38 -18.63
CA ALA A 215 1.01 18.50 -17.92
C ALA A 215 1.50 18.12 -16.51
N PHE A 216 0.75 17.30 -15.77
CA PHE A 216 1.20 16.77 -14.49
C PHE A 216 2.43 15.89 -14.62
N LEU A 217 2.47 15.01 -15.64
CA LEU A 217 3.62 14.13 -15.89
C LEU A 217 4.90 14.94 -16.20
N ASN A 218 4.76 16.07 -16.92
CA ASN A 218 5.88 16.92 -17.30
C ASN A 218 6.29 17.94 -16.23
N SER A 219 5.49 18.11 -15.18
CA SER A 219 5.77 19.05 -14.09
C SER A 219 6.10 18.27 -12.80
N ASP A 220 5.57 18.68 -11.67
CA ASP A 220 5.88 18.03 -10.37
C ASP A 220 4.89 16.92 -9.98
N GLY A 221 4.13 16.43 -10.95
CA GLY A 221 3.02 15.51 -10.71
C GLY A 221 1.77 16.25 -10.25
N GLY A 222 0.72 15.53 -9.93
CA GLY A 222 -0.53 16.11 -9.45
C GLY A 222 -1.70 15.17 -9.47
N THR A 223 -2.85 15.69 -9.09
CA THR A 223 -4.11 14.95 -9.01
C THR A 223 -5.17 15.63 -9.87
N LEU A 224 -5.75 14.86 -10.79
CA LEU A 224 -6.95 15.25 -11.53
C LEU A 224 -8.15 14.56 -10.91
N ILE A 225 -9.20 15.32 -10.58
CA ILE A 225 -10.47 14.78 -10.10
C ILE A 225 -11.54 15.01 -11.18
N ILE A 226 -12.06 13.91 -11.72
CA ILE A 226 -13.12 13.93 -12.72
C ILE A 226 -14.46 13.65 -12.04
N GLY A 227 -15.49 14.42 -12.35
CA GLY A 227 -16.79 14.42 -11.69
C GLY A 227 -16.96 15.52 -10.65
N VAL A 228 -16.07 16.53 -10.66
CA VAL A 228 -16.14 17.74 -9.81
C VAL A 228 -15.99 18.97 -10.70
N ASP A 229 -16.84 19.98 -10.51
CA ASP A 229 -16.73 21.23 -11.24
C ASP A 229 -15.68 22.18 -10.62
N ASN A 230 -15.33 23.24 -11.32
CA ASN A 230 -14.32 24.23 -10.89
C ASN A 230 -14.70 24.97 -9.58
N LYS A 231 -15.98 24.88 -9.15
CA LYS A 231 -16.45 25.43 -7.87
C LYS A 231 -16.39 24.41 -6.73
N GLY A 232 -15.88 23.20 -7.00
CA GLY A 232 -15.82 22.12 -6.03
C GLY A 232 -17.15 21.41 -5.78
N LYS A 233 -18.16 21.61 -6.64
CA LYS A 233 -19.43 20.88 -6.56
C LYS A 233 -19.26 19.52 -7.21
N ILE A 234 -19.68 18.46 -6.50
CA ILE A 234 -19.63 17.10 -7.02
C ILE A 234 -20.71 16.96 -8.09
N ALA A 235 -20.27 16.87 -9.35
CA ALA A 235 -21.13 16.61 -10.51
C ALA A 235 -21.46 15.13 -10.66
N GLY A 236 -20.47 14.28 -10.37
CA GLY A 236 -20.50 12.82 -10.61
C GLY A 236 -20.10 12.48 -12.05
N THR A 237 -19.75 11.23 -12.29
CA THR A 237 -19.36 10.70 -13.60
C THR A 237 -20.53 9.97 -14.31
N GLU A 238 -21.68 9.87 -13.66
CA GLU A 238 -22.86 9.18 -14.18
C GLU A 238 -23.36 9.83 -15.47
N LYS A 239 -23.16 11.15 -15.62
CA LYS A 239 -23.53 11.91 -16.82
C LYS A 239 -22.68 11.57 -18.05
N ASP A 240 -21.52 10.95 -17.87
CA ASP A 240 -20.68 10.52 -19.00
C ASP A 240 -21.26 9.33 -19.79
N LYS A 241 -22.44 8.83 -19.39
CA LYS A 241 -23.24 7.84 -20.13
C LYS A 241 -22.46 6.55 -20.47
N PHE A 242 -21.64 6.10 -19.54
CA PHE A 242 -21.04 4.75 -19.61
C PHE A 242 -21.99 3.73 -18.98
N GLU A 243 -21.94 2.50 -19.47
CA GLU A 243 -22.74 1.39 -18.97
C GLU A 243 -22.51 1.15 -17.46
N ASN A 244 -21.27 1.27 -17.03
CA ASN A 244 -20.84 1.17 -15.63
C ASN A 244 -19.47 1.84 -15.44
N SER A 245 -19.06 1.94 -14.18
CA SER A 245 -17.81 2.59 -13.78
C SER A 245 -16.56 1.86 -14.28
N ASP A 246 -16.62 0.54 -14.46
CA ASP A 246 -15.50 -0.25 -15.01
C ASP A 246 -15.28 0.11 -16.48
N ARG A 247 -16.35 0.29 -17.27
CA ARG A 247 -16.27 0.73 -18.66
C ARG A 247 -15.68 2.13 -18.78
N LEU A 248 -16.04 3.02 -17.86
CA LEU A 248 -15.49 4.37 -17.81
C LEU A 248 -13.99 4.35 -17.50
N GLN A 249 -13.55 3.58 -16.49
CA GLN A 249 -12.13 3.43 -16.16
C GLN A 249 -11.34 2.79 -17.30
N LEU A 250 -11.90 1.77 -17.94
CA LEU A 250 -11.29 1.11 -19.09
C LEU A 250 -11.12 2.08 -20.27
N HIS A 251 -12.14 2.90 -20.55
CA HIS A 251 -12.08 3.91 -21.60
C HIS A 251 -10.97 4.93 -21.34
N LEU A 252 -10.92 5.52 -20.13
CA LEU A 252 -9.86 6.45 -19.76
C LEU A 252 -8.48 5.80 -19.82
N SER A 253 -8.34 4.54 -19.36
CA SER A 253 -7.11 3.78 -19.46
C SER A 253 -6.63 3.58 -20.89
N ASN A 254 -7.57 3.30 -21.81
CA ASN A 254 -7.27 3.13 -23.23
C ASN A 254 -6.87 4.45 -23.89
N LEU A 255 -7.56 5.56 -23.58
CA LEU A 255 -7.17 6.89 -24.03
C LEU A 255 -5.76 7.26 -23.57
N ILE A 256 -5.41 7.03 -22.30
CA ILE A 256 -4.07 7.28 -21.78
C ILE A 256 -3.03 6.45 -22.53
N LYS A 257 -3.28 5.15 -22.74
CA LYS A 257 -2.36 4.29 -23.47
C LYS A 257 -2.16 4.70 -24.94
N GLN A 258 -3.22 5.13 -25.59
CA GLN A 258 -3.22 5.57 -26.98
C GLN A 258 -2.55 6.93 -27.16
N LYS A 259 -2.94 7.92 -26.34
CA LYS A 259 -2.59 9.33 -26.53
C LYS A 259 -1.34 9.76 -25.76
N ILE A 260 -1.07 9.16 -24.60
CA ILE A 260 0.08 9.51 -23.73
C ILE A 260 1.19 8.45 -23.82
N GLY A 261 0.84 7.21 -24.17
CA GLY A 261 1.76 6.10 -24.32
C GLY A 261 1.70 5.08 -23.19
N LYS A 262 1.82 3.80 -23.56
CA LYS A 262 1.76 2.67 -22.63
C LYS A 262 2.91 2.72 -21.61
N GLU A 263 4.06 3.20 -22.00
CA GLU A 263 5.27 3.35 -21.19
C GLU A 263 5.06 4.27 -19.99
N ASN A 264 4.16 5.26 -20.10
CA ASN A 264 3.88 6.20 -19.03
C ASN A 264 2.78 5.72 -18.06
N SER A 265 2.10 4.62 -18.38
CA SER A 265 0.96 4.12 -17.57
C SER A 265 1.33 3.79 -16.13
N HIS A 266 2.58 3.40 -15.84
CA HIS A 266 3.06 3.11 -14.50
C HIS A 266 3.19 4.37 -13.61
N LEU A 267 3.18 5.57 -14.21
CA LEU A 267 3.22 6.86 -13.51
C LEU A 267 1.81 7.37 -13.16
N ILE A 268 0.77 6.75 -13.72
CA ILE A 268 -0.62 7.19 -13.59
C ILE A 268 -1.38 6.13 -12.82
N SER A 269 -2.08 6.54 -11.78
CA SER A 269 -2.99 5.66 -11.05
C SER A 269 -4.39 6.25 -11.02
N MET A 270 -5.40 5.39 -11.23
CA MET A 270 -6.79 5.78 -11.24
C MET A 270 -7.53 5.07 -10.12
N GLU A 271 -8.40 5.78 -9.45
CA GLU A 271 -9.24 5.28 -8.37
C GLU A 271 -10.65 5.84 -8.52
N LEU A 272 -11.64 4.94 -8.48
CA LEU A 272 -13.06 5.32 -8.42
C LEU A 272 -13.43 5.53 -6.95
N LEU A 273 -14.08 6.63 -6.66
CA LEU A 273 -14.48 7.02 -5.31
C LEU A 273 -15.95 7.40 -5.28
N LYS A 274 -16.67 6.97 -4.24
CA LYS A 274 -18.05 7.36 -4.02
C LYS A 274 -18.13 8.49 -2.99
N LEU A 275 -18.63 9.65 -3.38
CA LEU A 275 -18.83 10.82 -2.55
C LEU A 275 -20.28 11.30 -2.63
N LYS A 276 -20.98 11.36 -1.49
CA LYS A 276 -22.37 11.85 -1.43
C LYS A 276 -23.25 11.18 -2.50
N GLU A 277 -23.22 9.86 -2.57
CA GLU A 277 -23.98 9.03 -3.53
C GLU A 277 -23.59 9.19 -5.02
N LYS A 278 -22.59 10.01 -5.34
CA LYS A 278 -22.05 10.19 -6.69
C LYS A 278 -20.67 9.57 -6.83
N GLU A 279 -20.36 9.09 -8.02
CA GLU A 279 -19.05 8.54 -8.35
C GLU A 279 -18.18 9.59 -8.99
N ILE A 280 -16.91 9.62 -8.59
CA ILE A 280 -15.86 10.47 -9.15
C ILE A 280 -14.64 9.61 -9.46
N ILE A 281 -13.80 10.03 -10.40
CA ILE A 281 -12.51 9.41 -10.66
C ILE A 281 -11.41 10.36 -10.16
N ARG A 282 -10.51 9.80 -9.37
CA ARG A 282 -9.25 10.41 -9.01
C ARG A 282 -8.14 9.82 -9.86
N VAL A 283 -7.40 10.67 -10.57
CA VAL A 283 -6.23 10.31 -11.35
C VAL A 283 -5.01 10.95 -10.72
N GLU A 284 -4.12 10.13 -10.15
CA GLU A 284 -2.82 10.58 -9.63
C GLU A 284 -1.73 10.41 -10.68
N CYS A 285 -1.00 11.47 -10.94
CA CYS A 285 0.11 11.52 -11.87
C CYS A 285 1.42 11.78 -11.11
N LYS A 286 2.44 10.95 -11.33
CA LYS A 286 3.78 11.18 -10.83
C LYS A 286 4.60 11.87 -11.90
N LYS A 287 5.54 12.73 -11.50
CA LYS A 287 6.50 13.35 -12.43
C LYS A 287 7.22 12.28 -13.25
N SER A 288 7.25 12.46 -14.56
CA SER A 288 8.02 11.63 -15.47
C SER A 288 9.51 12.01 -15.40
N LYS A 289 10.37 11.03 -15.70
CA LYS A 289 11.80 11.25 -15.88
C LYS A 289 12.18 11.65 -17.31
N LYS A 290 11.23 11.54 -18.22
CA LYS A 290 11.42 11.87 -19.65
C LYS A 290 10.27 12.77 -20.10
N PRO A 291 10.47 13.62 -21.11
CA PRO A 291 9.40 14.40 -21.71
C PRO A 291 8.25 13.51 -22.17
N VAL A 292 7.03 13.92 -21.90
CA VAL A 292 5.80 13.19 -22.26
C VAL A 292 5.00 14.08 -23.19
N PHE A 293 4.61 13.54 -24.34
CA PHE A 293 3.83 14.23 -25.35
C PHE A 293 2.43 13.65 -25.43
N LEU A 294 1.44 14.51 -25.66
CA LEU A 294 0.08 14.13 -26.01
C LEU A 294 0.00 13.95 -27.52
N LYS A 295 -0.27 12.73 -27.96
CA LYS A 295 -0.35 12.36 -29.40
C LYS A 295 -1.72 12.73 -29.95
N GLU A 296 -1.74 13.60 -30.93
CA GLU A 296 -2.91 13.90 -31.75
C GLU A 296 -2.71 13.38 -33.18
N GLU A 297 -3.74 13.43 -34.01
CA GLU A 297 -3.71 12.82 -35.35
C GLU A 297 -2.63 13.41 -36.28
N LYS A 298 -2.29 14.69 -36.10
CA LYS A 298 -1.36 15.41 -36.97
C LYS A 298 -0.11 15.90 -36.27
N GLU A 299 -0.11 15.96 -34.95
CA GLU A 299 1.00 16.53 -34.18
C GLU A 299 1.11 15.91 -32.79
N GLU A 300 2.26 16.13 -32.15
CA GLU A 300 2.47 15.83 -30.73
C GLU A 300 2.53 17.13 -29.95
N GLU A 301 1.71 17.24 -28.91
CA GLU A 301 1.58 18.42 -28.08
C GLU A 301 2.29 18.25 -26.75
N PHE A 302 3.00 19.28 -26.29
CA PHE A 302 3.65 19.26 -25.00
C PHE A 302 3.00 20.23 -24.04
N TYR A 303 2.58 19.73 -22.87
CA TYR A 303 1.87 20.49 -21.86
C TYR A 303 2.61 20.50 -20.53
N ILE A 304 2.58 21.64 -19.84
CA ILE A 304 3.13 21.83 -18.49
C ILE A 304 2.09 22.50 -17.58
N ARG A 305 2.32 22.43 -16.27
CA ARG A 305 1.56 23.20 -15.28
C ARG A 305 2.23 24.54 -15.03
N THR A 306 1.45 25.61 -15.14
CA THR A 306 1.86 26.99 -14.87
C THR A 306 0.91 27.53 -13.80
N GLY A 307 1.24 27.31 -12.51
CA GLY A 307 0.29 27.53 -11.44
C GLY A 307 -0.94 26.60 -11.58
N PRO A 308 -2.16 27.13 -11.44
CA PRO A 308 -3.39 26.34 -11.60
C PRO A 308 -3.77 26.08 -13.07
N SER A 309 -2.99 26.58 -14.03
CA SER A 309 -3.31 26.44 -15.45
C SER A 309 -2.46 25.38 -16.15
N THR A 310 -3.01 24.82 -17.23
CA THR A 310 -2.29 23.93 -18.15
C THR A 310 -1.91 24.71 -19.40
N SER A 311 -0.61 24.85 -19.67
CA SER A 311 -0.07 25.59 -20.79
C SER A 311 0.59 24.68 -21.81
N ARG A 312 0.33 24.91 -23.10
CA ARG A 312 1.06 24.28 -24.19
C ARG A 312 2.32 25.10 -24.44
N ILE A 313 3.48 24.45 -24.54
CA ILE A 313 4.74 25.06 -24.92
C ILE A 313 5.30 24.38 -26.17
N GLN A 314 6.00 25.16 -26.98
CA GLN A 314 6.54 24.70 -28.27
C GLN A 314 7.80 25.50 -28.66
N GLY A 315 8.51 25.04 -29.70
CA GLY A 315 9.69 25.74 -30.22
C GLY A 315 10.82 25.85 -29.19
N SER A 316 11.41 27.04 -29.09
CA SER A 316 12.53 27.30 -28.18
C SER A 316 12.17 27.14 -26.71
N GLU A 317 10.97 27.52 -26.30
CA GLU A 317 10.48 27.36 -24.93
C GLU A 317 10.44 25.88 -24.51
N LEU A 318 10.00 25.01 -25.41
CA LEU A 318 10.01 23.56 -25.17
C LEU A 318 11.42 23.03 -24.98
N LEU A 319 12.37 23.44 -25.85
CA LEU A 319 13.75 22.98 -25.76
C LEU A 319 14.41 23.40 -24.45
N GLU A 320 14.21 24.65 -24.03
CA GLU A 320 14.73 25.15 -22.76
C GLU A 320 14.10 24.41 -21.56
N TYR A 321 12.79 24.18 -21.61
CA TYR A 321 12.09 23.46 -20.55
C TYR A 321 12.60 22.02 -20.41
N VAL A 322 12.76 21.30 -21.54
CA VAL A 322 13.25 19.92 -21.55
C VAL A 322 14.67 19.85 -21.00
N LYS A 323 15.55 20.74 -21.47
CA LYS A 323 16.94 20.82 -20.99
C LYS A 323 17.00 21.03 -19.47
N ARG A 324 16.23 21.96 -18.95
CA ARG A 324 16.22 22.30 -17.52
C ARG A 324 15.61 21.23 -16.63
N ASN A 325 14.56 20.52 -17.08
CA ASN A 325 13.76 19.67 -16.19
C ASN A 325 14.01 18.16 -16.39
N PHE A 326 14.59 17.73 -17.51
CA PHE A 326 14.77 16.32 -17.87
C PHE A 326 16.23 15.95 -18.19
N GLU A 327 17.05 16.88 -18.65
CA GLU A 327 18.47 16.65 -18.81
C GLU A 327 19.17 17.00 -17.49
N LYS A 328 19.81 16.00 -16.88
CA LYS A 328 20.72 16.27 -15.76
C LYS A 328 21.98 16.88 -16.36
N GLU A 329 22.42 18.04 -15.84
CA GLU A 329 23.82 18.43 -15.96
C GLU A 329 24.67 17.27 -15.43
N ASN A 330 25.44 16.64 -16.32
CA ASN A 330 26.49 15.69 -15.95
C ASN A 330 27.63 16.39 -15.26
#